data_38f1d8891fc64125029277526f8e75f1
#
_entry.id   38f1d8891fc64125029277526f8e75f1
#
_cell.length_a   1.000
_cell.length_b   1.000
_cell.length_c   1.000
_cell.angle_alpha   90.00
_cell.angle_beta   90.00
_cell.angle_gamma   90.00
#
_symmetry.space_group_name_H-M   'P 1'
#
loop_
_entity.id
_entity.type
_entity.pdbx_description
1 polymer ?
#
loop_
_entity_poly.entity_id
_entity_poly.type
_entity_poly.pdbx_seq_one_letter_code
_entity_poly.pdbx_strand_id
1 'polypeptide(L)'
;GYYIYIISVSTQLGFCNLTVDPVGSEHSELLLSLNKKLLRSLEDQETSPNPSVHLSLRLSTHHNLGKESDHLNALKTDLHNDIESSLANSQPVVGLLALYTLALKASCYDLNTLTFTVNQRSETLLTHLKRQMALEKEHITFSHRPLTNYYQYSLGVLALCVSGVRVNSHVSKKLIGAVDHGHIKHGDSDCIDTFAMAGMALQCLKESDTQVLDAALDKALGVIKQKLLDSRRADGHMGNEFSTGLAVQALLAMGSQVQECSTSMEAMRSDVRKGTYLNPMAMSQTLPALQQKTYLQVKGKQCRNEDDSLVLEARKPVRVLQSNTKVALKLEVVKSHGAPDVYSVDVPTGTSLVYALELLQKKNIGFTFEKEPSLWGPFLSVVNGERARQTDRRYWRLSSDGNTLSQGIKDFKIEMAQQITIENTSY
;
A
#
# COMPACT_ATOMS: atom_id res chain seq x y z
N GLY A 1 49.81 43.48 -2.41
CA GLY A 1 48.68 42.89 -3.05
C GLY A 1 48.20 41.67 -2.25
N TYR A 2 47.14 41.84 -1.47
CA TYR A 2 46.50 40.73 -0.77
C TYR A 2 45.41 40.15 -1.70
N TYR A 3 45.60 38.90 -2.14
CA TYR A 3 44.57 38.15 -2.79
C TYR A 3 43.63 37.61 -1.71
N ILE A 4 42.43 38.13 -1.70
CA ILE A 4 41.32 37.58 -0.91
C ILE A 4 40.78 36.40 -1.71
N TYR A 5 41.04 35.19 -1.24
CA TYR A 5 40.30 33.99 -1.70
C TYR A 5 38.91 34.04 -1.10
N ILE A 6 37.93 34.42 -1.91
CA ILE A 6 36.53 34.19 -1.59
C ILE A 6 36.29 32.71 -1.74
N ILE A 7 36.29 31.97 -0.65
CA ILE A 7 35.75 30.61 -0.59
C ILE A 7 34.23 30.77 -0.67
N SER A 8 33.72 30.62 -1.86
CA SER A 8 32.28 30.44 -2.04
C SER A 8 31.91 29.09 -1.43
N VAL A 9 31.46 29.12 -0.19
CA VAL A 9 30.79 28.01 0.43
C VAL A 9 29.39 27.98 -0.23
N SER A 10 29.27 27.27 -1.34
CA SER A 10 27.96 26.91 -1.84
C SER A 10 27.34 25.93 -0.83
N THR A 11 26.49 26.46 0.02
CA THR A 11 25.56 25.63 0.76
C THR A 11 24.64 24.95 -0.26
N GLN A 12 25.08 23.80 -0.74
CA GLN A 12 24.20 22.91 -1.44
C GLN A 12 23.13 22.45 -0.43
N LEU A 13 22.02 23.17 -0.42
CA LEU A 13 20.77 22.67 0.13
C LEU A 13 20.38 21.47 -0.73
N GLY A 14 20.91 20.32 -0.33
CA GLY A 14 20.59 19.08 -1.01
C GLY A 14 19.22 18.61 -0.57
N PHE A 15 18.26 18.72 -1.47
CA PHE A 15 17.01 17.97 -1.37
C PHE A 15 17.25 16.55 -1.87
N CYS A 16 16.34 15.61 -1.60
CA CYS A 16 16.35 14.29 -2.25
C CYS A 16 16.26 14.36 -3.79
N ASN A 17 16.72 15.42 -4.35
CA ASN A 17 16.83 15.62 -5.78
C ASN A 17 18.16 15.00 -6.24
N LEU A 18 18.05 14.12 -7.21
CA LEU A 18 19.23 13.69 -7.97
C LEU A 18 19.79 14.90 -8.71
N THR A 19 20.80 15.54 -8.13
CA THR A 19 21.57 16.53 -8.86
C THR A 19 22.24 15.82 -10.02
N VAL A 20 21.75 16.18 -11.22
CA VAL A 20 22.38 15.97 -12.53
C VAL A 20 23.42 14.86 -12.54
N ASP A 21 22.94 13.66 -12.63
CA ASP A 21 23.78 12.52 -12.90
C ASP A 21 23.96 12.40 -14.43
N PRO A 22 25.17 12.11 -14.92
CA PRO A 22 25.36 11.69 -16.30
C PRO A 22 24.61 10.40 -16.66
N VAL A 23 23.96 9.76 -15.71
CA VAL A 23 23.10 8.58 -15.79
C VAL A 23 21.65 8.93 -16.20
N GLY A 24 21.36 10.13 -16.64
CA GLY A 24 19.97 10.59 -16.90
C GLY A 24 19.19 9.72 -17.89
N SER A 25 19.84 9.08 -18.86
CA SER A 25 19.18 8.17 -19.81
C SER A 25 18.83 6.82 -19.16
N GLU A 26 19.74 6.22 -18.43
CA GLU A 26 19.54 4.92 -17.76
C GLU A 26 18.44 5.03 -16.70
N HIS A 27 18.47 6.09 -15.90
CA HIS A 27 17.44 6.35 -14.90
C HIS A 27 16.06 6.53 -15.53
N SER A 28 15.96 7.30 -16.61
CA SER A 28 14.71 7.52 -17.35
C SER A 28 14.17 6.22 -17.95
N GLU A 29 15.04 5.38 -18.52
CA GLU A 29 14.66 4.07 -19.06
C GLU A 29 14.16 3.13 -17.97
N LEU A 30 14.80 3.13 -16.79
CA LEU A 30 14.41 2.31 -15.66
C LEU A 30 13.04 2.71 -15.13
N LEU A 31 12.79 4.01 -14.97
CA LEU A 31 11.50 4.55 -14.56
C LEU A 31 10.40 4.21 -15.57
N LEU A 32 10.69 4.38 -16.85
CA LEU A 32 9.75 4.03 -17.91
C LEU A 32 9.43 2.53 -17.92
N SER A 33 10.43 1.69 -17.72
CA SER A 33 10.26 0.24 -17.61
C SER A 33 9.35 -0.14 -16.43
N LEU A 34 9.57 0.46 -15.26
CA LEU A 34 8.74 0.21 -14.08
C LEU A 34 7.31 0.72 -14.28
N ASN A 35 7.16 1.90 -14.87
CA ASN A 35 5.86 2.49 -15.18
C ASN A 35 5.07 1.62 -16.16
N LYS A 36 5.71 1.13 -17.22
CA LYS A 36 5.10 0.17 -18.17
C LYS A 36 4.73 -1.14 -17.50
N LYS A 37 5.57 -1.69 -16.62
CA LYS A 37 5.25 -2.90 -15.85
C LYS A 37 4.00 -2.70 -15.00
N LEU A 38 3.90 -1.56 -14.32
CA LEU A 38 2.75 -1.23 -13.49
C LEU A 38 1.49 -1.07 -14.34
N LEU A 39 1.59 -0.41 -15.50
CA LEU A 39 0.48 -0.28 -16.44
C LEU A 39 0.04 -1.64 -17.00
N ARG A 40 0.98 -2.54 -17.30
CA ARG A 40 0.67 -3.91 -17.77
C ARG A 40 -0.09 -4.73 -16.74
N SER A 41 0.09 -4.46 -15.45
CA SER A 41 -0.66 -5.14 -14.40
C SER A 41 -2.17 -4.91 -14.50
N LEU A 42 -2.61 -3.83 -15.15
CA LEU A 42 -4.02 -3.55 -15.41
C LEU A 42 -4.63 -4.47 -16.48
N GLU A 43 -3.82 -5.09 -17.32
CA GLU A 43 -4.26 -6.00 -18.37
C GLU A 43 -4.50 -7.42 -17.87
N ASP A 44 -4.10 -7.73 -16.66
CA ASP A 44 -4.30 -9.03 -16.04
C ASP A 44 -5.78 -9.16 -15.61
N GLN A 45 -6.54 -9.94 -16.36
CA GLN A 45 -7.97 -10.15 -16.12
C GLN A 45 -8.27 -10.94 -14.84
N GLU A 46 -7.29 -11.66 -14.30
CA GLU A 46 -7.42 -12.39 -13.04
C GLU A 46 -7.23 -11.46 -11.82
N THR A 47 -6.72 -10.26 -12.04
CA THR A 47 -6.50 -9.30 -10.94
C THR A 47 -7.70 -8.36 -10.79
N SER A 48 -8.18 -8.20 -9.56
CA SER A 48 -9.17 -7.16 -9.24
C SER A 48 -8.53 -5.78 -9.39
N PRO A 49 -9.28 -4.73 -9.69
CA PRO A 49 -8.77 -3.39 -9.68
C PRO A 49 -8.06 -3.05 -8.36
N ASN A 50 -6.93 -2.37 -8.46
CA ASN A 50 -6.07 -2.06 -7.32
C ASN A 50 -5.91 -0.54 -7.16
N PRO A 51 -6.47 0.05 -6.09
CA PRO A 51 -6.41 1.49 -5.89
C PRO A 51 -4.98 2.02 -5.66
N SER A 52 -4.08 1.23 -5.10
CA SER A 52 -2.68 1.62 -4.91
C SER A 52 -1.94 1.73 -6.24
N VAL A 53 -2.16 0.78 -7.14
CA VAL A 53 -1.62 0.81 -8.52
C VAL A 53 -2.16 2.03 -9.26
N HIS A 54 -3.46 2.25 -9.19
CA HIS A 54 -4.10 3.39 -9.83
C HIS A 54 -3.54 4.72 -9.34
N LEU A 55 -3.42 4.88 -8.02
CA LEU A 55 -2.83 6.06 -7.39
C LEU A 55 -1.41 6.33 -7.93
N SER A 56 -0.58 5.30 -8.01
CA SER A 56 0.79 5.41 -8.50
C SER A 56 0.83 5.84 -9.97
N LEU A 57 -0.01 5.23 -10.81
CA LEU A 57 -0.11 5.61 -12.22
C LEU A 57 -0.60 7.05 -12.38
N ARG A 58 -1.55 7.49 -11.57
CA ARG A 58 -2.06 8.86 -11.60
C ARG A 58 -1.02 9.90 -11.16
N LEU A 59 -0.11 9.55 -10.28
CA LEU A 59 1.00 10.41 -9.85
C LEU A 59 2.18 10.42 -10.83
N SER A 60 2.25 9.47 -11.74
CA SER A 60 3.33 9.37 -12.74
C SER A 60 3.35 10.55 -13.69
N THR A 61 4.51 10.78 -14.30
CA THR A 61 4.68 11.83 -15.31
C THR A 61 4.09 11.43 -16.65
N HIS A 62 4.25 10.16 -17.04
CA HIS A 62 3.75 9.63 -18.30
C HIS A 62 2.52 8.77 -18.08
N HIS A 63 1.53 8.92 -18.94
CA HIS A 63 0.23 8.26 -18.81
C HIS A 63 -0.15 7.49 -20.06
N ASN A 64 -1.00 6.48 -19.85
CA ASN A 64 -1.92 5.96 -20.84
C ASN A 64 -3.33 6.26 -20.32
N LEU A 65 -3.88 7.38 -20.72
CA LEU A 65 -5.12 7.91 -20.16
C LEU A 65 -6.32 7.00 -20.44
N GLY A 66 -6.32 6.32 -21.58
CA GLY A 66 -7.37 5.36 -21.92
C GLY A 66 -7.42 4.18 -20.95
N LYS A 67 -6.26 3.54 -20.70
CA LYS A 67 -6.15 2.41 -19.76
C LYS A 67 -6.42 2.84 -18.32
N GLU A 68 -5.95 4.02 -17.92
CA GLU A 68 -6.21 4.57 -16.58
C GLU A 68 -7.68 4.89 -16.38
N SER A 69 -8.37 5.40 -17.41
CA SER A 69 -9.82 5.66 -17.37
C SER A 69 -10.63 4.36 -17.24
N ASP A 70 -10.27 3.33 -17.97
CA ASP A 70 -10.92 2.01 -17.87
C ASP A 70 -10.73 1.42 -16.47
N HIS A 71 -9.53 1.54 -15.93
CA HIS A 71 -9.23 1.08 -14.58
C HIS A 71 -9.99 1.86 -13.52
N LEU A 72 -10.14 3.17 -13.68
CA LEU A 72 -10.97 4.00 -12.79
C LEU A 72 -12.42 3.52 -12.75
N ASN A 73 -13.00 3.20 -13.91
CA ASN A 73 -14.36 2.66 -13.98
C ASN A 73 -14.48 1.32 -13.27
N ALA A 74 -13.51 0.43 -13.44
CA ALA A 74 -13.45 -0.84 -12.73
C ALA A 74 -13.30 -0.65 -11.20
N LEU A 75 -12.47 0.28 -10.76
CA LEU A 75 -12.34 0.65 -9.35
C LEU A 75 -13.65 1.13 -8.74
N LYS A 76 -14.38 1.98 -9.43
CA LYS A 76 -15.68 2.48 -8.95
C LYS A 76 -16.70 1.36 -8.78
N THR A 77 -16.72 0.39 -9.69
CA THR A 77 -17.60 -0.78 -9.61
C THR A 77 -17.23 -1.67 -8.42
N ASP A 78 -15.96 -1.98 -8.26
CA ASP A 78 -15.47 -2.80 -7.14
C ASP A 78 -15.68 -2.12 -5.79
N LEU A 79 -15.46 -0.81 -5.74
CA LEU A 79 -15.70 -0.03 -4.54
C LEU A 79 -17.15 -0.17 -4.06
N HIS A 80 -18.12 -0.09 -4.97
CA HIS A 80 -19.50 -0.33 -4.61
C HIS A 80 -19.72 -1.70 -4.00
N ASN A 81 -19.23 -2.74 -4.67
CA ASN A 81 -19.50 -4.11 -4.27
C ASN A 81 -18.81 -4.49 -2.95
N ASP A 82 -17.53 -4.12 -2.81
CA ASP A 82 -16.70 -4.55 -1.69
C ASP A 82 -16.94 -3.70 -0.44
N ILE A 83 -17.02 -2.40 -0.59
CA ILE A 83 -17.17 -1.48 0.54
C ILE A 83 -18.58 -1.48 1.08
N GLU A 84 -19.59 -1.50 0.22
CA GLU A 84 -20.99 -1.54 0.67
C GLU A 84 -21.24 -2.76 1.54
N SER A 85 -20.77 -3.93 1.11
CA SER A 85 -20.83 -5.16 1.89
C SER A 85 -20.09 -5.06 3.21
N SER A 86 -18.86 -4.54 3.21
CA SER A 86 -18.04 -4.39 4.41
C SER A 86 -18.67 -3.42 5.42
N LEU A 87 -19.18 -2.30 4.96
CA LEU A 87 -19.86 -1.31 5.81
C LEU A 87 -21.17 -1.86 6.38
N ALA A 88 -21.94 -2.59 5.60
CA ALA A 88 -23.16 -3.25 6.06
C ALA A 88 -22.88 -4.27 7.16
N ASN A 89 -21.75 -4.93 7.13
CA ASN A 89 -21.29 -5.89 8.15
C ASN A 89 -20.48 -5.24 9.28
N SER A 90 -20.43 -3.92 9.35
CA SER A 90 -19.67 -3.15 10.36
C SER A 90 -18.19 -3.51 10.45
N GLN A 91 -17.59 -3.87 9.31
CA GLN A 91 -16.17 -4.20 9.24
C GLN A 91 -15.30 -2.92 9.29
N PRO A 92 -14.16 -2.94 10.02
CA PRO A 92 -13.23 -1.83 10.00
C PRO A 92 -12.43 -1.82 8.70
N VAL A 93 -12.76 -0.92 7.78
CA VAL A 93 -12.18 -0.84 6.42
C VAL A 93 -11.55 0.53 6.13
N VAL A 94 -11.11 1.23 7.15
CA VAL A 94 -10.60 2.60 7.04
C VAL A 94 -9.46 2.73 6.02
N GLY A 95 -8.54 1.77 5.99
CA GLY A 95 -7.42 1.78 5.06
C GLY A 95 -7.85 1.67 3.60
N LEU A 96 -8.81 0.80 3.32
CA LEU A 96 -9.35 0.62 1.98
C LEU A 96 -10.13 1.85 1.52
N LEU A 97 -11.00 2.41 2.37
CA LEU A 97 -11.70 3.66 2.12
C LEU A 97 -10.74 4.80 1.81
N ALA A 98 -9.68 4.92 2.61
CA ALA A 98 -8.66 5.94 2.45
C ALA A 98 -7.90 5.79 1.12
N LEU A 99 -7.51 4.59 0.76
CA LEU A 99 -6.76 4.33 -0.46
C LEU A 99 -7.60 4.58 -1.71
N TYR A 100 -8.88 4.19 -1.71
CA TYR A 100 -9.82 4.55 -2.77
C TYR A 100 -10.02 6.06 -2.87
N THR A 101 -10.13 6.75 -1.74
CA THR A 101 -10.23 8.21 -1.70
C THR A 101 -9.03 8.87 -2.39
N LEU A 102 -7.82 8.42 -2.09
CA LEU A 102 -6.60 8.92 -2.73
C LEU A 102 -6.58 8.65 -4.24
N ALA A 103 -6.94 7.44 -4.64
CA ALA A 103 -6.95 7.04 -6.05
C ALA A 103 -7.96 7.87 -6.87
N LEU A 104 -9.18 8.06 -6.35
CA LEU A 104 -10.21 8.87 -6.99
C LEU A 104 -9.83 10.34 -7.03
N LYS A 105 -9.29 10.88 -5.95
CA LYS A 105 -8.81 12.27 -5.89
C LYS A 105 -7.67 12.51 -6.88
N ALA A 106 -6.73 11.59 -7.01
CA ALA A 106 -5.65 11.65 -8.00
C ALA A 106 -6.14 11.59 -9.44
N SER A 107 -7.33 11.06 -9.67
CA SER A 107 -8.01 11.02 -10.96
C SER A 107 -8.88 12.27 -11.21
N CYS A 108 -8.82 13.26 -10.32
CA CYS A 108 -9.66 14.46 -10.35
C CYS A 108 -11.17 14.16 -10.32
N TYR A 109 -11.54 13.04 -9.72
CA TYR A 109 -12.93 12.66 -9.55
C TYR A 109 -13.58 13.47 -8.43
N ASP A 110 -14.81 13.95 -8.65
CA ASP A 110 -15.55 14.65 -7.61
C ASP A 110 -16.09 13.66 -6.56
N LEU A 111 -15.43 13.60 -5.42
CA LEU A 111 -15.78 12.70 -4.33
C LEU A 111 -17.17 12.95 -3.73
N ASN A 112 -17.73 14.16 -3.92
CA ASN A 112 -19.08 14.49 -3.44
C ASN A 112 -20.17 13.79 -4.25
N THR A 113 -19.87 13.34 -5.47
CA THR A 113 -20.81 12.62 -6.33
C THR A 113 -20.86 11.12 -6.07
N LEU A 114 -19.90 10.59 -5.29
CA LEU A 114 -19.83 9.17 -4.99
C LEU A 114 -20.49 8.88 -3.65
N THR A 115 -21.63 8.19 -3.69
CA THR A 115 -22.43 7.84 -2.52
C THR A 115 -22.60 6.34 -2.40
N PHE A 116 -22.68 5.86 -1.16
CA PHE A 116 -22.98 4.47 -0.82
C PHE A 116 -24.23 4.40 0.03
N THR A 117 -25.09 3.44 -0.25
CA THR A 117 -26.30 3.19 0.54
C THR A 117 -26.02 2.05 1.52
N VAL A 118 -25.95 2.39 2.79
CA VAL A 118 -25.77 1.43 3.88
C VAL A 118 -26.89 1.63 4.90
N ASN A 119 -27.58 0.57 5.25
CA ASN A 119 -28.73 0.61 6.20
C ASN A 119 -29.75 1.69 5.85
N GLN A 120 -30.12 1.78 4.57
CA GLN A 120 -31.11 2.73 4.00
C GLN A 120 -30.66 4.21 4.04
N ARG A 121 -29.38 4.50 4.36
CA ARG A 121 -28.79 5.83 4.29
C ARG A 121 -27.79 5.91 3.16
N SER A 122 -27.95 6.91 2.29
CA SER A 122 -27.00 7.22 1.23
C SER A 122 -26.07 8.33 1.71
N GLU A 123 -24.78 8.03 1.80
CA GLU A 123 -23.75 8.96 2.27
C GLU A 123 -22.52 8.91 1.35
N THR A 124 -21.76 10.01 1.33
CA THR A 124 -20.54 10.08 0.51
C THR A 124 -19.43 9.21 1.07
N LEU A 125 -18.47 8.86 0.22
CA LEU A 125 -17.25 8.15 0.60
C LEU A 125 -16.53 8.87 1.76
N LEU A 126 -16.39 10.18 1.70
CA LEU A 126 -15.73 10.98 2.73
C LEU A 126 -16.48 10.92 4.08
N THR A 127 -17.80 10.90 4.06
CA THR A 127 -18.61 10.76 5.27
C THR A 127 -18.37 9.39 5.93
N HIS A 128 -18.32 8.33 5.15
CA HIS A 128 -17.99 6.99 5.66
C HIS A 128 -16.57 6.92 6.20
N LEU A 129 -15.61 7.55 5.53
CA LEU A 129 -14.21 7.60 6.00
C LEU A 129 -14.11 8.35 7.34
N LYS A 130 -14.78 9.49 7.48
CA LYS A 130 -14.84 10.23 8.76
C LYS A 130 -15.41 9.40 9.90
N ARG A 131 -16.48 8.67 9.63
CA ARG A 131 -17.13 7.80 10.63
C ARG A 131 -16.20 6.67 11.05
N GLN A 132 -15.55 6.02 10.11
CA GLN A 132 -14.57 4.97 10.39
C GLN A 132 -13.39 5.52 11.21
N MET A 133 -12.90 6.70 10.92
CA MET A 133 -11.85 7.36 11.69
C MET A 133 -12.29 7.68 13.11
N ALA A 134 -13.54 8.07 13.33
CA ALA A 134 -14.08 8.31 14.66
C ALA A 134 -14.13 7.02 15.48
N LEU A 135 -14.54 5.90 14.88
CA LEU A 135 -14.55 4.58 15.54
C LEU A 135 -13.13 4.12 15.89
N GLU A 136 -12.17 4.31 14.98
CA GLU A 136 -10.77 4.02 15.23
C GLU A 136 -10.20 4.83 16.40
N LYS A 137 -10.49 6.13 16.42
CA LYS A 137 -10.10 7.04 17.51
C LYS A 137 -10.66 6.59 18.87
N GLU A 138 -11.92 6.23 18.92
CA GLU A 138 -12.54 5.73 20.15
C GLU A 138 -11.87 4.46 20.66
N HIS A 139 -11.58 3.53 19.76
CA HIS A 139 -10.90 2.30 20.15
C HIS A 139 -9.48 2.57 20.69
N ILE A 140 -8.74 3.54 20.13
CA ILE A 140 -7.44 3.95 20.66
C ILE A 140 -7.56 4.45 22.10
N THR A 141 -8.62 5.16 22.44
CA THR A 141 -8.84 5.70 23.79
C THR A 141 -8.86 4.60 24.84
N PHE A 142 -9.44 3.45 24.55
CA PHE A 142 -9.58 2.35 25.50
C PHE A 142 -8.48 1.29 25.42
N SER A 143 -7.89 1.09 24.25
CA SER A 143 -6.98 -0.03 24.01
C SER A 143 -5.59 0.38 23.53
N HIS A 144 -5.32 1.69 23.40
CA HIS A 144 -4.06 2.25 22.88
C HIS A 144 -3.68 1.80 21.46
N ARG A 145 -4.63 1.25 20.74
CA ARG A 145 -4.48 0.86 19.32
C ARG A 145 -5.78 1.06 18.55
N PRO A 146 -5.71 1.32 17.23
CA PRO A 146 -6.91 1.32 16.40
C PRO A 146 -7.54 -0.07 16.30
N LEU A 147 -8.77 -0.15 15.82
CA LEU A 147 -9.41 -1.41 15.42
C LEU A 147 -8.58 -2.13 14.34
N THR A 148 -8.07 -1.37 13.37
CA THR A 148 -7.17 -1.87 12.32
C THR A 148 -5.70 -1.83 12.78
N ASN A 149 -4.99 -0.81 12.41
CA ASN A 149 -3.62 -0.51 12.83
C ASN A 149 -3.28 0.95 12.54
N TYR A 150 -2.14 1.42 13.04
CA TYR A 150 -1.72 2.80 12.83
C TYR A 150 -1.32 3.12 11.39
N TYR A 151 -0.98 2.13 10.57
CA TYR A 151 -0.76 2.35 9.14
C TYR A 151 -2.05 2.79 8.45
N GLN A 152 -3.13 2.03 8.65
CA GLN A 152 -4.44 2.36 8.09
C GLN A 152 -5.02 3.64 8.69
N TYR A 153 -4.83 3.86 9.98
CA TYR A 153 -5.22 5.09 10.65
C TYR A 153 -4.51 6.32 10.04
N SER A 154 -3.21 6.24 9.83
CA SER A 154 -2.41 7.29 9.20
C SER A 154 -2.86 7.55 7.76
N LEU A 155 -3.14 6.49 7.01
CA LEU A 155 -3.66 6.58 5.64
C LEU A 155 -5.03 7.29 5.61
N GLY A 156 -5.89 7.03 6.58
CA GLY A 156 -7.17 7.73 6.76
C GLY A 156 -7.00 9.22 7.02
N VAL A 157 -6.08 9.61 7.89
CA VAL A 157 -5.74 11.01 8.15
C VAL A 157 -5.22 11.68 6.88
N LEU A 158 -4.32 11.02 6.16
CA LEU A 158 -3.76 11.52 4.90
C LEU A 158 -4.85 11.74 3.85
N ALA A 159 -5.71 10.76 3.65
CA ALA A 159 -6.78 10.83 2.66
C ALA A 159 -7.76 11.97 2.92
N LEU A 160 -8.17 12.16 4.16
CA LEU A 160 -9.01 13.30 4.56
C LEU A 160 -8.29 14.63 4.32
N CYS A 161 -7.05 14.74 4.74
CA CYS A 161 -6.26 15.96 4.61
C CYS A 161 -6.05 16.37 3.16
N VAL A 162 -5.60 15.47 2.29
CA VAL A 162 -5.37 15.78 0.86
C VAL A 162 -6.67 16.04 0.10
N SER A 163 -7.79 15.56 0.61
CA SER A 163 -9.12 15.85 0.05
C SER A 163 -9.68 17.21 0.48
N GLY A 164 -8.94 17.98 1.26
CA GLY A 164 -9.36 19.28 1.76
C GLY A 164 -10.41 19.19 2.88
N VAL A 165 -10.60 18.04 3.45
CA VAL A 165 -11.52 17.80 4.58
C VAL A 165 -10.80 18.08 5.89
N ARG A 166 -11.44 18.88 6.75
CA ARG A 166 -10.89 19.14 8.08
C ARG A 166 -10.85 17.86 8.89
N VAL A 167 -9.65 17.47 9.32
CA VAL A 167 -9.45 16.34 10.22
C VAL A 167 -9.76 16.77 11.65
N ASN A 168 -10.58 15.98 12.35
CA ASN A 168 -10.91 16.24 13.74
C ASN A 168 -9.63 16.28 14.58
N SER A 169 -9.49 17.30 15.45
CA SER A 169 -8.29 17.49 16.26
C SER A 169 -8.00 16.32 17.22
N HIS A 170 -9.04 15.63 17.71
CA HIS A 170 -8.86 14.44 18.54
C HIS A 170 -8.32 13.25 17.74
N VAL A 171 -8.71 13.13 16.47
CA VAL A 171 -8.15 12.14 15.55
C VAL A 171 -6.66 12.38 15.34
N SER A 172 -6.28 13.62 15.04
CA SER A 172 -4.87 14.01 14.84
C SER A 172 -4.02 13.81 16.09
N LYS A 173 -4.54 14.19 17.26
CA LYS A 173 -3.86 14.03 18.54
C LYS A 173 -3.58 12.57 18.89
N LYS A 174 -4.46 11.64 18.51
CA LYS A 174 -4.23 10.21 18.72
C LYS A 174 -3.03 9.70 17.91
N LEU A 175 -2.86 10.17 16.68
CA LEU A 175 -1.70 9.81 15.87
C LEU A 175 -0.41 10.42 16.42
N ILE A 176 -0.43 11.70 16.79
CA ILE A 176 0.71 12.38 17.43
C ILE A 176 1.09 11.65 18.73
N GLY A 177 0.13 11.32 19.57
CA GLY A 177 0.36 10.59 20.80
C GLY A 177 0.96 9.20 20.59
N ALA A 178 0.53 8.49 19.56
CA ALA A 178 1.09 7.19 19.20
C ALA A 178 2.57 7.28 18.82
N VAL A 179 2.97 8.34 18.10
CA VAL A 179 4.37 8.60 17.77
C VAL A 179 5.18 8.94 19.05
N ASP A 180 4.66 9.85 19.86
CA ASP A 180 5.37 10.33 21.07
C ASP A 180 5.54 9.23 22.12
N HIS A 181 4.57 8.35 22.28
CA HIS A 181 4.58 7.27 23.27
C HIS A 181 5.16 5.94 22.75
N GLY A 182 5.64 5.92 21.51
CA GLY A 182 6.25 4.73 20.92
C GLY A 182 5.28 3.57 20.67
N HIS A 183 4.03 3.85 20.34
CA HIS A 183 3.01 2.84 20.07
C HIS A 183 3.05 2.30 18.62
N ILE A 184 3.88 2.88 17.75
CA ILE A 184 4.04 2.45 16.37
C ILE A 184 5.11 1.36 16.28
N LYS A 185 4.72 0.14 16.66
CA LYS A 185 5.61 -1.03 16.68
C LYS A 185 4.89 -2.27 16.19
N HIS A 186 5.66 -3.19 15.65
CA HIS A 186 5.28 -4.58 15.41
C HIS A 186 6.17 -5.48 16.27
N GLY A 187 5.61 -6.04 17.34
CA GLY A 187 6.43 -6.63 18.40
C GLY A 187 7.33 -5.57 19.05
N ASP A 188 8.61 -5.84 19.13
CA ASP A 188 9.62 -4.92 19.68
C ASP A 188 10.26 -4.02 18.62
N SER A 189 9.93 -4.21 17.35
CA SER A 189 10.53 -3.49 16.22
C SER A 189 9.69 -2.31 15.76
N ASP A 190 10.34 -1.25 15.32
CA ASP A 190 9.68 -0.10 14.68
C ASP A 190 9.09 -0.50 13.33
N CYS A 191 7.86 -0.04 13.05
CA CYS A 191 7.19 -0.20 11.77
C CYS A 191 7.53 0.96 10.84
N ILE A 192 8.50 0.79 9.96
CA ILE A 192 9.01 1.87 9.09
C ILE A 192 7.93 2.36 8.12
N ASP A 193 7.16 1.47 7.50
CA ASP A 193 6.03 1.87 6.63
C ASP A 193 4.99 2.69 7.37
N THR A 194 4.70 2.35 8.62
CA THR A 194 3.75 3.10 9.44
C THR A 194 4.29 4.47 9.82
N PHE A 195 5.56 4.57 10.20
CA PHE A 195 6.22 5.86 10.41
C PHE A 195 6.21 6.72 9.14
N ALA A 196 6.49 6.13 7.99
CA ALA A 196 6.46 6.85 6.73
C ALA A 196 5.05 7.39 6.40
N MET A 197 4.04 6.56 6.54
CA MET A 197 2.65 6.98 6.29
C MET A 197 2.19 8.03 7.30
N ALA A 198 2.51 7.87 8.58
CA ALA A 198 2.24 8.86 9.62
C ALA A 198 2.96 10.19 9.33
N GLY A 199 4.20 10.14 8.86
CA GLY A 199 4.97 11.32 8.46
C GLY A 199 4.30 12.11 7.35
N MET A 200 3.83 11.45 6.30
CA MET A 200 3.09 12.09 5.22
C MET A 200 1.76 12.67 5.72
N ALA A 201 1.02 11.94 6.54
CA ALA A 201 -0.25 12.40 7.09
C ALA A 201 -0.07 13.65 7.96
N LEU A 202 0.88 13.63 8.88
CA LEU A 202 1.16 14.76 9.77
C LEU A 202 1.76 15.96 9.01
N GLN A 203 2.58 15.73 8.00
CA GLN A 203 3.09 16.80 7.14
C GLN A 203 1.96 17.49 6.38
N CYS A 204 1.00 16.72 5.86
CA CYS A 204 -0.20 17.29 5.24
C CYS A 204 -0.97 18.19 6.22
N LEU A 205 -1.14 17.77 7.45
CA LEU A 205 -1.80 18.57 8.49
C LEU A 205 -1.04 19.85 8.80
N LYS A 206 0.30 19.79 8.82
CA LYS A 206 1.16 20.96 9.03
C LYS A 206 1.01 21.99 7.92
N GLU A 207 0.93 21.54 6.67
CA GLU A 207 0.74 22.39 5.49
C GLU A 207 -0.70 22.92 5.37
N SER A 208 -1.65 22.29 6.02
CA SER A 208 -3.03 22.73 6.10
C SER A 208 -3.19 23.63 7.31
N ASP A 209 -3.64 24.81 7.16
CA ASP A 209 -3.71 25.96 8.09
C ASP A 209 -4.40 25.65 9.46
N THR A 210 -3.98 24.62 10.17
CA THR A 210 -4.48 24.23 11.49
C THR A 210 -3.51 24.68 12.57
N GLN A 211 -3.59 25.92 12.97
CA GLN A 211 -2.71 26.60 13.93
C GLN A 211 -2.66 26.02 15.36
N VAL A 212 -3.45 25.01 15.68
CA VAL A 212 -3.66 24.58 17.07
C VAL A 212 -2.70 23.47 17.52
N LEU A 213 -1.91 22.85 16.63
CA LEU A 213 -1.11 21.66 16.94
C LEU A 213 0.41 21.84 16.70
N ASP A 214 0.89 23.05 16.46
CA ASP A 214 2.19 23.31 15.88
C ASP A 214 3.38 22.67 16.62
N ALA A 215 3.48 22.83 17.95
CA ALA A 215 4.62 22.33 18.72
C ALA A 215 4.63 20.79 18.84
N ALA A 216 3.49 20.19 19.15
CA ALA A 216 3.36 18.73 19.29
C ALA A 216 3.49 18.04 17.93
N LEU A 217 2.93 18.66 16.89
CA LEU A 217 3.02 18.19 15.51
C LEU A 217 4.46 18.21 15.00
N ASP A 218 5.19 19.31 15.21
CA ASP A 218 6.59 19.45 14.82
C ASP A 218 7.49 18.45 15.56
N LYS A 219 7.24 18.23 16.84
CA LYS A 219 7.94 17.22 17.62
C LYS A 219 7.73 15.82 17.06
N ALA A 220 6.47 15.47 16.76
CA ALA A 220 6.14 14.15 16.18
C ALA A 220 6.79 13.96 14.82
N LEU A 221 6.77 14.97 13.95
CA LEU A 221 7.47 14.93 12.66
C LEU A 221 8.97 14.75 12.82
N GLY A 222 9.58 15.40 13.81
CA GLY A 222 11.00 15.22 14.14
C GLY A 222 11.33 13.79 14.57
N VAL A 223 10.49 13.20 15.41
CA VAL A 223 10.64 11.80 15.84
C VAL A 223 10.53 10.85 14.63
N ILE A 224 9.54 11.04 13.78
CA ILE A 224 9.33 10.21 12.58
C ILE A 224 10.54 10.30 11.66
N LYS A 225 11.00 11.53 11.36
CA LYS A 225 12.17 11.75 10.52
C LYS A 225 13.39 11.01 11.05
N GLN A 226 13.65 11.10 12.35
CA GLN A 226 14.77 10.41 12.98
C GLN A 226 14.64 8.89 12.89
N LYS A 227 13.44 8.35 13.12
CA LYS A 227 13.16 6.91 12.98
C LYS A 227 13.42 6.40 11.57
N LEU A 228 13.00 7.15 10.55
CA LEU A 228 13.25 6.80 9.15
C LEU A 228 14.75 6.82 8.83
N LEU A 229 15.47 7.87 9.23
CA LEU A 229 16.91 7.98 8.99
C LEU A 229 17.71 6.90 9.74
N ASP A 230 17.35 6.59 10.98
CA ASP A 230 18.00 5.54 11.79
C ASP A 230 17.75 4.15 11.24
N SER A 231 16.68 3.94 10.48
CA SER A 231 16.35 2.65 9.86
C SER A 231 17.19 2.33 8.62
N ARG A 232 17.96 3.29 8.14
CA ARG A 232 18.78 3.15 6.94
C ARG A 232 19.93 2.17 7.18
N ARG A 233 19.98 1.12 6.38
CA ARG A 233 21.05 0.14 6.37
C ARG A 233 22.22 0.59 5.48
N ALA A 234 23.33 -0.12 5.56
CA ALA A 234 24.53 0.17 4.76
C ALA A 234 24.27 0.09 3.24
N ASP A 235 23.32 -0.76 2.81
CA ASP A 235 22.92 -0.91 1.42
C ASP A 235 21.94 0.18 0.94
N GLY A 236 21.52 1.09 1.82
CA GLY A 236 20.61 2.18 1.54
C GLY A 236 19.14 1.91 1.79
N HIS A 237 18.74 0.67 2.01
CA HIS A 237 17.34 0.35 2.36
C HIS A 237 16.97 0.91 3.74
N MET A 238 15.76 1.44 3.84
CA MET A 238 15.17 1.89 5.09
C MET A 238 14.15 0.83 5.56
N GLY A 239 14.46 0.18 6.68
CA GLY A 239 13.75 -1.01 7.13
C GLY A 239 14.09 -2.21 6.25
N ASN A 240 13.37 -2.38 5.15
CA ASN A 240 13.62 -3.41 4.14
C ASN A 240 13.39 -2.86 2.72
N GLU A 241 13.56 -3.70 1.72
CA GLU A 241 13.36 -3.34 0.30
C GLU A 241 11.92 -2.88 -0.01
N PHE A 242 10.92 -3.34 0.74
CA PHE A 242 9.51 -2.98 0.51
C PHE A 242 9.07 -1.71 1.24
N SER A 243 9.72 -1.36 2.35
CA SER A 243 9.42 -0.13 3.11
C SER A 243 10.17 1.10 2.61
N THR A 244 11.25 0.92 1.86
CA THR A 244 12.13 2.01 1.40
C THR A 244 11.39 3.04 0.56
N GLY A 245 10.52 2.63 -0.35
CA GLY A 245 9.75 3.54 -1.19
C GLY A 245 8.88 4.51 -0.39
N LEU A 246 8.13 4.02 0.57
CA LEU A 246 7.31 4.88 1.45
C LEU A 246 8.18 5.77 2.34
N ALA A 247 9.29 5.25 2.87
CA ALA A 247 10.22 6.02 3.69
C ALA A 247 10.80 7.20 2.89
N VAL A 248 11.21 6.98 1.66
CA VAL A 248 11.70 8.05 0.76
C VAL A 248 10.59 9.06 0.47
N GLN A 249 9.37 8.62 0.17
CA GLN A 249 8.25 9.53 -0.03
C GLN A 249 8.03 10.43 1.19
N ALA A 250 8.06 9.88 2.40
CA ALA A 250 7.88 10.63 3.62
C ALA A 250 9.00 11.65 3.84
N LEU A 251 10.26 11.27 3.60
CA LEU A 251 11.40 12.18 3.70
C LEU A 251 11.31 13.31 2.67
N LEU A 252 10.93 13.02 1.43
CA LEU A 252 10.67 14.03 0.39
C LEU A 252 9.58 15.00 0.84
N ALA A 253 8.47 14.48 1.36
CA ALA A 253 7.35 15.27 1.84
C ALA A 253 7.76 16.21 3.00
N MET A 254 8.63 15.75 3.90
CA MET A 254 9.14 16.51 5.04
C MET A 254 10.31 17.42 4.70
N GLY A 255 10.76 17.47 3.45
CA GLY A 255 11.85 18.33 3.00
C GLY A 255 13.24 17.90 3.50
N SER A 256 13.46 16.62 3.73
CA SER A 256 14.73 16.08 4.24
C SER A 256 15.90 16.21 3.27
N GLN A 257 17.11 16.13 3.83
CA GLN A 257 18.35 16.22 3.06
C GLN A 257 18.69 14.93 2.32
N VAL A 258 19.50 15.08 1.31
CA VAL A 258 19.66 14.21 0.15
C VAL A 258 20.56 13.01 0.32
N GLN A 259 21.57 13.05 1.19
CA GLN A 259 22.57 11.97 1.22
C GLN A 259 21.94 10.61 1.53
N GLU A 260 21.04 10.59 2.49
CA GLU A 260 20.30 9.40 2.88
C GLU A 260 19.32 8.96 1.78
N CYS A 261 18.66 9.93 1.14
CA CYS A 261 17.77 9.65 0.02
C CYS A 261 18.52 9.16 -1.22
N SER A 262 19.69 9.69 -1.53
CA SER A 262 20.47 9.26 -2.69
C SER A 262 20.88 7.80 -2.60
N THR A 263 21.31 7.35 -1.43
CA THR A 263 21.66 5.94 -1.19
C THR A 263 20.45 5.05 -1.30
N SER A 264 19.31 5.48 -0.74
CA SER A 264 18.05 4.74 -0.79
C SER A 264 17.46 4.71 -2.20
N MET A 265 17.58 5.79 -2.96
CA MET A 265 17.18 5.85 -4.37
C MET A 265 17.97 4.84 -5.22
N GLU A 266 19.29 4.73 -4.99
CA GLU A 266 20.12 3.75 -5.70
C GLU A 266 19.77 2.32 -5.28
N ALA A 267 19.49 2.07 -4.00
CA ALA A 267 19.01 0.78 -3.52
C ALA A 267 17.72 0.36 -4.24
N MET A 268 16.75 1.27 -4.38
CA MET A 268 15.51 1.01 -5.10
C MET A 268 15.75 0.75 -6.60
N ARG A 269 16.63 1.53 -7.24
CA ARG A 269 16.99 1.29 -8.66
C ARG A 269 17.62 -0.07 -8.84
N SER A 270 18.52 -0.46 -7.95
CA SER A 270 19.13 -1.79 -7.96
C SER A 270 18.08 -2.89 -7.82
N ASP A 271 17.11 -2.70 -6.93
CA ASP A 271 16.02 -3.67 -6.75
C ASP A 271 15.12 -3.78 -8.00
N VAL A 272 14.85 -2.68 -8.69
CA VAL A 272 14.12 -2.71 -9.96
C VAL A 272 14.91 -3.49 -11.03
N ARG A 273 16.22 -3.25 -11.15
CA ARG A 273 17.09 -4.00 -12.09
C ARG A 273 17.10 -5.49 -11.79
N LYS A 274 17.12 -5.87 -10.52
CA LYS A 274 17.13 -7.28 -10.08
C LYS A 274 15.76 -7.94 -10.15
N GLY A 275 14.68 -7.19 -10.40
CA GLY A 275 13.32 -7.71 -10.37
C GLY A 275 12.80 -8.07 -8.98
N THR A 276 13.25 -7.38 -7.94
CA THR A 276 12.84 -7.61 -6.54
C THR A 276 11.35 -7.36 -6.33
N TYR A 277 10.79 -6.37 -7.03
CA TYR A 277 9.37 -6.02 -6.92
C TYR A 277 8.54 -6.88 -7.88
N LEU A 278 8.06 -8.01 -7.38
CA LEU A 278 7.33 -8.99 -8.16
C LEU A 278 5.84 -8.68 -8.28
N ASN A 279 5.25 -8.01 -7.30
CA ASN A 279 3.83 -7.71 -7.30
C ASN A 279 3.54 -6.23 -7.57
N PRO A 280 2.37 -5.91 -8.14
CA PRO A 280 1.99 -4.53 -8.44
C PRO A 280 1.94 -3.61 -7.21
N MET A 281 1.59 -4.13 -6.03
CA MET A 281 1.53 -3.33 -4.81
C MET A 281 2.92 -2.79 -4.43
N ALA A 282 3.95 -3.64 -4.43
CA ALA A 282 5.33 -3.22 -4.14
C ALA A 282 5.83 -2.19 -5.16
N MET A 283 5.56 -2.40 -6.45
CA MET A 283 5.88 -1.45 -7.51
C MET A 283 5.17 -0.11 -7.31
N SER A 284 3.92 -0.12 -6.89
CA SER A 284 3.09 1.08 -6.73
C SER A 284 3.59 2.02 -5.62
N GLN A 285 4.26 1.50 -4.61
CA GLN A 285 4.85 2.31 -3.54
C GLN A 285 6.24 2.84 -3.90
N THR A 286 6.93 2.16 -4.78
CA THR A 286 8.31 2.48 -5.21
C THR A 286 8.34 3.49 -6.36
N LEU A 287 7.46 3.36 -7.33
CA LEU A 287 7.45 4.22 -8.51
C LEU A 287 7.32 5.73 -8.19
N PRO A 288 6.40 6.17 -7.31
CA PRO A 288 6.35 7.59 -6.95
C PRO A 288 7.65 8.08 -6.33
N ALA A 289 8.24 7.33 -5.41
CA ALA A 289 9.51 7.69 -4.76
C ALA A 289 10.63 7.86 -5.78
N LEU A 290 10.78 6.95 -6.73
CA LEU A 290 11.77 7.04 -7.81
C LEU A 290 11.55 8.24 -8.74
N GLN A 291 10.32 8.69 -8.88
CA GLN A 291 9.96 9.91 -9.61
C GLN A 291 10.02 11.17 -8.74
N GLN A 292 10.51 11.05 -7.50
CA GLN A 292 10.57 12.13 -6.51
C GLN A 292 9.19 12.74 -6.23
N LYS A 293 8.17 11.90 -6.19
CA LYS A 293 6.79 12.26 -5.88
C LYS A 293 6.31 11.59 -4.61
N THR A 294 5.32 12.20 -3.98
CA THR A 294 4.73 11.72 -2.75
C THR A 294 3.21 11.69 -2.86
N TYR A 295 2.55 10.95 -1.98
CA TYR A 295 1.09 10.95 -1.90
C TYR A 295 0.50 12.31 -1.49
N LEU A 296 1.29 13.22 -0.92
CA LEU A 296 0.86 14.60 -0.64
C LEU A 296 0.50 15.36 -1.90
N GLN A 297 1.10 15.02 -3.03
CA GLN A 297 0.84 15.68 -4.31
C GLN A 297 -0.56 15.41 -4.88
N VAL A 298 -1.28 14.46 -4.32
CA VAL A 298 -2.70 14.24 -4.62
C VAL A 298 -3.53 15.51 -4.33
N LYS A 299 -3.18 16.27 -3.31
CA LYS A 299 -3.88 17.50 -2.91
C LYS A 299 -3.94 18.54 -4.04
N GLY A 300 -2.85 18.71 -4.75
CA GLY A 300 -2.73 19.71 -5.84
C GLY A 300 -2.82 19.11 -7.25
N LYS A 301 -3.23 17.85 -7.37
CA LYS A 301 -3.26 17.15 -8.65
C LYS A 301 -4.19 17.84 -9.65
N GLN A 302 -3.62 18.13 -10.82
CA GLN A 302 -4.33 18.67 -11.99
C GLN A 302 -4.33 17.60 -13.08
N CYS A 303 -5.50 17.35 -13.68
CA CYS A 303 -5.67 16.30 -14.69
C CYS A 303 -5.86 16.90 -16.10
N ARG A 304 -5.43 18.13 -16.31
CA ARG A 304 -5.46 18.79 -17.63
C ARG A 304 -4.08 18.70 -18.28
N ASN A 305 -4.07 18.47 -19.59
CA ASN A 305 -2.84 18.46 -20.39
C ASN A 305 -1.78 17.45 -19.89
N GLU A 306 -2.22 16.28 -19.44
CA GLU A 306 -1.32 15.22 -19.05
C GLU A 306 -0.65 14.57 -20.28
N ASP A 307 0.57 14.09 -20.09
CA ASP A 307 1.33 13.40 -21.13
C ASP A 307 0.76 11.99 -21.37
N ASP A 308 0.02 11.81 -22.46
CA ASP A 308 -0.60 10.54 -22.87
C ASP A 308 0.30 9.76 -23.84
N SER A 309 1.59 9.69 -23.54
CA SER A 309 2.59 9.06 -24.43
C SER A 309 2.99 7.65 -24.04
N LEU A 310 2.48 7.12 -22.91
CA LEU A 310 2.86 5.79 -22.44
C LEU A 310 2.16 4.70 -23.24
N VAL A 311 2.88 4.12 -24.18
CA VAL A 311 2.38 3.05 -25.04
C VAL A 311 2.98 1.72 -24.60
N LEU A 312 2.12 0.72 -24.44
CA LEU A 312 2.56 -0.66 -24.26
C LEU A 312 2.80 -1.32 -25.61
N GLU A 313 3.96 -1.92 -25.77
CA GLU A 313 4.23 -2.76 -26.92
C GLU A 313 3.30 -3.97 -26.93
N ALA A 314 2.83 -4.35 -28.11
CA ALA A 314 2.03 -5.56 -28.26
C ALA A 314 2.82 -6.74 -27.67
N ARG A 315 2.19 -7.52 -26.80
CA ARG A 315 2.80 -8.77 -26.32
C ARG A 315 3.10 -9.62 -27.56
N LYS A 316 4.37 -9.92 -27.80
CA LYS A 316 4.69 -11.02 -28.70
C LYS A 316 3.85 -12.20 -28.23
N PRO A 317 3.09 -12.87 -29.13
CA PRO A 317 2.37 -14.04 -28.72
C PRO A 317 3.40 -15.01 -28.14
N VAL A 318 3.49 -15.06 -26.82
CA VAL A 318 4.12 -16.19 -26.17
C VAL A 318 3.24 -17.33 -26.64
N ARG A 319 3.78 -18.23 -27.46
CA ARG A 319 3.22 -19.55 -27.58
C ARG A 319 3.18 -20.07 -26.16
N VAL A 320 2.06 -19.87 -25.50
CA VAL A 320 1.72 -20.62 -24.32
C VAL A 320 1.63 -22.03 -24.86
N LEU A 321 2.73 -22.75 -24.75
CA LEU A 321 2.68 -24.16 -24.56
C LEU A 321 1.80 -24.25 -23.31
N GLN A 322 0.50 -24.47 -23.50
CA GLN A 322 -0.37 -24.91 -22.42
C GLN A 322 0.30 -26.20 -21.96
N SER A 323 1.16 -26.04 -20.98
CA SER A 323 1.67 -27.14 -20.22
C SER A 323 0.42 -27.68 -19.52
N ASN A 324 -0.15 -28.76 -20.02
CA ASN A 324 -1.18 -29.54 -19.34
C ASN A 324 -0.62 -30.17 -18.05
N THR A 325 0.52 -29.66 -17.58
CA THR A 325 1.21 -30.15 -16.41
C THR A 325 0.47 -29.66 -15.18
N LYS A 326 -0.12 -30.60 -14.44
CA LYS A 326 -0.69 -30.35 -13.12
C LYS A 326 0.36 -30.60 -12.05
N VAL A 327 0.31 -29.83 -10.99
CA VAL A 327 1.12 -30.02 -9.79
C VAL A 327 0.24 -30.35 -8.60
N ALA A 328 0.76 -31.18 -7.71
CA ALA A 328 0.04 -31.58 -6.50
C ALA A 328 0.17 -30.47 -5.43
N LEU A 329 -0.95 -29.96 -4.97
CA LEU A 329 -1.04 -29.05 -3.83
C LEU A 329 -1.58 -29.81 -2.64
N LYS A 330 -0.83 -29.85 -1.54
CA LYS A 330 -1.31 -30.30 -0.24
C LYS A 330 -1.63 -29.09 0.61
N LEU A 331 -2.85 -29.02 1.12
CA LEU A 331 -3.33 -27.95 1.97
C LEU A 331 -3.52 -28.43 3.39
N GLU A 332 -2.90 -27.77 4.35
CA GLU A 332 -3.08 -27.99 5.78
C GLU A 332 -3.74 -26.78 6.42
N VAL A 333 -4.86 -27.00 7.09
CA VAL A 333 -5.59 -25.96 7.82
C VAL A 333 -5.40 -26.18 9.32
N VAL A 334 -4.75 -25.23 9.98
CA VAL A 334 -4.50 -25.25 11.42
C VAL A 334 -5.40 -24.20 12.08
N LYS A 335 -6.49 -24.67 12.68
CA LYS A 335 -7.38 -23.82 13.47
C LYS A 335 -6.80 -23.52 14.84
N SER A 336 -7.40 -22.58 15.56
CA SER A 336 -6.98 -22.22 16.92
C SER A 336 -7.07 -23.41 17.89
N HIS A 337 -7.95 -24.38 17.63
CA HIS A 337 -8.16 -25.58 18.42
C HIS A 337 -8.39 -26.80 17.53
N GLY A 338 -7.94 -27.94 17.97
CA GLY A 338 -8.15 -29.20 17.30
C GLY A 338 -6.98 -29.66 16.42
N ALA A 339 -7.12 -30.83 15.83
CA ALA A 339 -6.12 -31.38 14.93
C ALA A 339 -6.18 -30.67 13.56
N PRO A 340 -5.05 -30.56 12.84
CA PRO A 340 -5.04 -29.99 11.49
C PRO A 340 -5.89 -30.80 10.52
N ASP A 341 -6.60 -30.07 9.66
CA ASP A 341 -7.30 -30.66 8.51
C ASP A 341 -6.39 -30.66 7.29
N VAL A 342 -6.32 -31.76 6.57
CA VAL A 342 -5.41 -31.93 5.41
C VAL A 342 -6.23 -32.26 4.17
N TYR A 343 -5.91 -31.56 3.07
CA TYR A 343 -6.56 -31.72 1.76
C TYR A 343 -5.50 -31.84 0.68
N SER A 344 -5.89 -32.44 -0.44
CA SER A 344 -5.05 -32.54 -1.63
C SER A 344 -5.85 -32.16 -2.88
N VAL A 345 -5.21 -31.42 -3.77
CA VAL A 345 -5.78 -31.05 -5.07
C VAL A 345 -4.65 -30.92 -6.11
N ASP A 346 -4.92 -31.40 -7.31
CA ASP A 346 -4.06 -31.17 -8.47
C ASP A 346 -4.51 -29.92 -9.21
N VAL A 347 -3.59 -28.99 -9.44
CA VAL A 347 -3.87 -27.73 -10.10
C VAL A 347 -2.89 -27.50 -11.26
N PRO A 348 -3.31 -26.80 -12.31
CA PRO A 348 -2.39 -26.40 -13.38
C PRO A 348 -1.24 -25.58 -12.82
N THR A 349 -0.03 -25.81 -13.34
CA THR A 349 1.15 -25.00 -12.98
C THR A 349 0.89 -23.51 -13.23
N GLY A 350 1.25 -22.65 -12.27
CA GLY A 350 1.01 -21.21 -12.35
C GLY A 350 -0.37 -20.76 -11.85
N THR A 351 -1.18 -21.69 -11.32
CA THR A 351 -2.47 -21.35 -10.70
C THR A 351 -2.27 -20.48 -9.46
N SER A 352 -3.09 -19.42 -9.30
CA SER A 352 -3.11 -18.64 -8.09
C SER A 352 -3.62 -19.45 -6.89
N LEU A 353 -3.12 -19.15 -5.69
CA LEU A 353 -3.55 -19.85 -4.48
C LEU A 353 -5.06 -19.69 -4.26
N VAL A 354 -5.64 -18.50 -4.48
CA VAL A 354 -7.09 -18.29 -4.34
C VAL A 354 -7.89 -19.20 -5.27
N TYR A 355 -7.46 -19.35 -6.52
CA TYR A 355 -8.14 -20.25 -7.46
C TYR A 355 -8.05 -21.72 -7.04
N ALA A 356 -6.89 -22.14 -6.52
CA ALA A 356 -6.72 -23.48 -5.96
C ALA A 356 -7.64 -23.72 -4.76
N LEU A 357 -7.81 -22.75 -3.89
CA LEU A 357 -8.75 -22.84 -2.75
C LEU A 357 -10.21 -22.92 -3.23
N GLU A 358 -10.58 -22.19 -4.27
CA GLU A 358 -11.89 -22.26 -4.88
C GLU A 358 -12.17 -23.64 -5.50
N LEU A 359 -11.19 -24.22 -6.20
CA LEU A 359 -11.29 -25.59 -6.73
C LEU A 359 -11.48 -26.60 -5.60
N LEU A 360 -10.73 -26.44 -4.52
CA LEU A 360 -10.82 -27.34 -3.38
C LEU A 360 -12.19 -27.25 -2.69
N GLN A 361 -12.73 -26.05 -2.52
CA GLN A 361 -14.05 -25.82 -1.95
C GLN A 361 -15.16 -26.46 -2.80
N LYS A 362 -15.04 -26.38 -4.12
CA LYS A 362 -16.00 -26.99 -5.05
C LYS A 362 -16.07 -28.52 -4.98
N LYS A 363 -15.05 -29.16 -4.45
CA LYS A 363 -15.04 -30.62 -4.27
C LYS A 363 -15.96 -31.12 -3.15
N ASN A 364 -16.49 -30.23 -2.31
CA ASN A 364 -17.37 -30.56 -1.18
C ASN A 364 -16.78 -31.63 -0.22
N ILE A 365 -15.50 -31.54 0.07
CA ILE A 365 -14.77 -32.47 0.94
C ILE A 365 -14.51 -31.92 2.35
N GLY A 366 -15.27 -30.90 2.74
CA GLY A 366 -15.19 -30.30 4.07
C GLY A 366 -14.35 -29.01 4.14
N PHE A 367 -13.64 -28.65 3.09
CA PHE A 367 -12.93 -27.37 3.02
C PHE A 367 -13.87 -26.26 2.59
N THR A 368 -13.91 -25.19 3.40
CA THR A 368 -14.63 -23.95 3.11
C THR A 368 -13.78 -22.75 3.47
N PHE A 369 -13.96 -21.65 2.75
CA PHE A 369 -13.33 -20.38 3.10
C PHE A 369 -14.15 -19.19 2.66
N GLU A 370 -13.95 -18.09 3.34
CA GLU A 370 -14.42 -16.75 2.97
C GLU A 370 -13.23 -15.81 2.88
N LYS A 371 -13.30 -14.90 1.95
CA LYS A 371 -12.32 -13.84 1.77
C LYS A 371 -12.96 -12.48 1.92
N GLU A 372 -12.20 -11.50 2.37
CA GLU A 372 -12.61 -10.11 2.48
C GLU A 372 -11.59 -9.22 1.79
N PRO A 373 -12.03 -8.08 1.22
CA PRO A 373 -11.12 -7.13 0.61
C PRO A 373 -10.26 -6.43 1.65
N SER A 374 -9.04 -6.09 1.28
CA SER A 374 -8.17 -5.24 2.07
C SER A 374 -7.32 -4.35 1.17
N LEU A 375 -6.64 -3.38 1.75
CA LEU A 375 -5.71 -2.54 0.99
C LEU A 375 -4.52 -3.32 0.38
N TRP A 376 -4.26 -4.54 0.87
CA TRP A 376 -3.22 -5.46 0.37
C TRP A 376 -3.76 -6.51 -0.61
N GLY A 377 -5.01 -6.37 -1.03
CA GLY A 377 -5.74 -7.38 -1.79
C GLY A 377 -6.63 -8.25 -0.89
N PRO A 378 -7.29 -9.28 -1.45
CA PRO A 378 -8.15 -10.15 -0.68
C PRO A 378 -7.37 -10.98 0.34
N PHE A 379 -7.92 -11.11 1.54
CA PHE A 379 -7.38 -11.93 2.60
C PHE A 379 -8.41 -12.94 3.11
N LEU A 380 -7.92 -14.03 3.70
CA LEU A 380 -8.78 -15.04 4.31
C LEU A 380 -9.37 -14.53 5.62
N SER A 381 -10.69 -14.55 5.72
CA SER A 381 -11.42 -14.16 6.92
C SER A 381 -11.96 -15.35 7.69
N VAL A 382 -12.48 -16.35 7.00
CA VAL A 382 -13.02 -17.57 7.58
C VAL A 382 -12.45 -18.78 6.83
N VAL A 383 -11.98 -19.77 7.57
CA VAL A 383 -11.53 -21.05 7.03
C VAL A 383 -12.15 -22.17 7.86
N ASN A 384 -12.80 -23.11 7.19
CA ASN A 384 -13.49 -24.24 7.84
C ASN A 384 -14.40 -23.81 9.00
N GLY A 385 -15.13 -22.72 8.80
CA GLY A 385 -16.06 -22.17 9.79
C GLY A 385 -15.46 -21.35 10.91
N GLU A 386 -14.13 -21.27 11.03
CA GLU A 386 -13.46 -20.46 12.04
C GLU A 386 -13.08 -19.09 11.47
N ARG A 387 -13.48 -18.03 12.17
CA ARG A 387 -13.14 -16.65 11.81
C ARG A 387 -11.91 -16.17 12.57
N ALA A 388 -10.95 -15.60 11.86
CA ALA A 388 -9.85 -14.83 12.44
C ALA A 388 -10.18 -13.33 12.34
N ARG A 389 -10.32 -12.66 13.49
CA ARG A 389 -10.70 -11.24 13.53
C ARG A 389 -9.49 -10.36 13.78
N GLN A 390 -9.34 -9.34 12.95
CA GLN A 390 -8.30 -8.33 13.13
C GLN A 390 -8.45 -7.59 14.48
N THR A 391 -9.69 -7.35 14.92
CA THR A 391 -9.99 -6.76 16.24
C THR A 391 -9.47 -7.59 17.40
N ASP A 392 -9.38 -8.92 17.24
CA ASP A 392 -8.82 -9.87 18.21
C ASP A 392 -7.32 -10.11 17.99
N ARG A 393 -6.69 -9.35 17.08
CA ARG A 393 -5.30 -9.50 16.66
C ARG A 393 -4.98 -10.90 16.13
N ARG A 394 -5.89 -11.48 15.37
CA ARG A 394 -5.73 -12.78 14.75
C ARG A 394 -5.85 -12.69 13.23
N TYR A 395 -5.14 -13.58 12.56
CA TYR A 395 -5.16 -13.69 11.10
C TYR A 395 -4.86 -15.12 10.65
N TRP A 396 -5.17 -15.42 9.40
CA TRP A 396 -4.81 -16.66 8.76
C TRP A 396 -3.44 -16.51 8.09
N ARG A 397 -2.39 -17.01 8.76
CA ARG A 397 -1.04 -16.98 8.22
C ARG A 397 -0.88 -18.05 7.15
N LEU A 398 -0.25 -17.65 6.03
CA LEU A 398 0.07 -18.54 4.92
C LEU A 398 1.56 -18.88 4.94
N SER A 399 1.87 -20.16 4.79
CA SER A 399 3.24 -20.63 4.63
C SER A 399 3.31 -21.74 3.58
N SER A 400 4.45 -21.84 2.91
CA SER A 400 4.77 -22.91 1.97
C SER A 400 5.97 -23.67 2.49
N ASP A 401 5.81 -24.98 2.70
CA ASP A 401 6.86 -25.86 3.22
C ASP A 401 7.59 -25.28 4.45
N GLY A 402 6.81 -24.66 5.36
CA GLY A 402 7.30 -24.04 6.60
C GLY A 402 7.77 -22.59 6.48
N ASN A 403 7.86 -22.03 5.29
CA ASN A 403 8.26 -20.63 5.07
C ASN A 403 7.04 -19.72 4.89
N THR A 404 6.93 -18.68 5.71
CA THR A 404 5.84 -17.70 5.59
C THR A 404 5.87 -17.03 4.22
N LEU A 405 4.69 -16.95 3.57
CA LEU A 405 4.56 -16.30 2.28
C LEU A 405 4.59 -14.77 2.43
N SER A 406 5.28 -14.12 1.52
CA SER A 406 5.28 -12.64 1.38
C SER A 406 4.17 -12.12 0.49
N GLN A 407 3.45 -12.99 -0.18
CA GLN A 407 2.36 -12.66 -1.11
C GLN A 407 1.03 -13.15 -0.55
N GLY A 408 -0.06 -12.42 -0.89
CA GLY A 408 -1.42 -12.82 -0.56
C GLY A 408 -1.93 -13.96 -1.45
N ILE A 409 -3.13 -14.46 -1.12
CA ILE A 409 -3.76 -15.59 -1.81
C ILE A 409 -3.96 -15.38 -3.31
N LYS A 410 -4.09 -14.14 -3.75
CA LYS A 410 -4.30 -13.78 -5.14
C LYS A 410 -3.00 -13.73 -5.95
N ASP A 411 -1.93 -13.26 -5.33
CA ASP A 411 -0.65 -13.00 -6.01
C ASP A 411 0.26 -14.24 -6.01
N PHE A 412 0.13 -15.10 -5.01
CA PHE A 412 0.93 -16.30 -4.91
C PHE A 412 0.53 -17.32 -5.98
N LYS A 413 1.50 -17.75 -6.79
CA LYS A 413 1.31 -18.75 -7.85
C LYS A 413 1.92 -20.08 -7.45
N ILE A 414 1.22 -21.15 -7.73
CA ILE A 414 1.66 -22.54 -7.44
C ILE A 414 2.41 -23.05 -8.67
N GLU A 415 3.74 -23.04 -8.60
CA GLU A 415 4.61 -23.40 -9.71
C GLU A 415 5.14 -24.85 -9.62
N MET A 416 5.08 -25.43 -8.44
CA MET A 416 5.57 -26.80 -8.17
C MET A 416 4.72 -27.46 -7.11
N ALA A 417 4.84 -28.78 -7.01
CA ALA A 417 4.24 -29.54 -5.90
C ALA A 417 4.75 -29.02 -4.57
N GLN A 418 3.84 -28.66 -3.66
CA GLN A 418 4.17 -28.10 -2.36
C GLN A 418 3.03 -28.27 -1.36
N GLN A 419 3.35 -28.06 -0.10
CA GLN A 419 2.38 -27.97 0.98
C GLN A 419 2.18 -26.52 1.39
N ILE A 420 0.94 -26.06 1.32
CA ILE A 420 0.53 -24.76 1.87
C ILE A 420 -0.15 -24.99 3.21
N THR A 421 0.30 -24.28 4.23
CA THR A 421 -0.31 -24.28 5.56
C THR A 421 -1.04 -22.95 5.77
N ILE A 422 -2.30 -23.04 6.16
CA ILE A 422 -3.15 -21.90 6.55
C ILE A 422 -3.40 -22.03 8.05
N GLU A 423 -2.84 -21.13 8.84
CA GLU A 423 -2.88 -21.20 10.31
C GLU A 423 -3.52 -19.98 10.92
N ASN A 424 -4.53 -20.19 11.79
CA ASN A 424 -5.08 -19.12 12.61
C ASN A 424 -4.12 -18.81 13.76
N THR A 425 -3.50 -17.65 13.71
CA THR A 425 -2.48 -17.23 14.70
C THR A 425 -2.66 -15.74 15.06
N SER A 426 -1.95 -15.31 16.09
CA SER A 426 -1.90 -13.89 16.50
C SER A 426 -0.77 -13.14 15.79
N TYR A 427 -0.93 -11.80 15.68
CA TYR A 427 0.13 -10.90 15.24
C TYR A 427 1.31 -10.90 16.22
#